data_144557046f268b3f97c86115cc2353b4
#
_entry.id   144557046f268b3f97c86115cc2353b4
#
_cell.length_a   1.000
_cell.length_b   1.000
_cell.length_c   1.000
_cell.angle_alpha   90.00
_cell.angle_beta   90.00
_cell.angle_gamma   90.00
#
_symmetry.space_group_name_H-M   'P 1'
#
loop_
_entity.id
_entity.type
_entity.pdbx_description
1 polymer ?
#
loop_
_entity_poly.entity_id
_entity_poly.type
_entity_poly.pdbx_seq_one_letter_code
_entity_poly.pdbx_strand_id
1 'polypeptide(L)'
;MADLLLITDDLRHAERLVRDLDGREGCRIHDLYGEAEPAGHPSLIVSDVRDLTSEALVRLRRCVDAVHGQGVPHLLLVHGHAARAEIQARLLGAETLPAAAAARLLPARMRDRAASPPPASAVAVRHAREAGRFLDAAFFAGDPITPTLADTGTELVARAIHEAGIGAWVRAVQRFDDVTHQHILLVAGLSAAFACRLGLSPRDRHHLAKAALLHDVGKTKIPAAILKKPARLDREELRIMRTHAALGHAMLAGSGFDPATLAVVRSHHEMLDGSGYPDGLRGGQIPDLVRLVTIGDIYAALIERRPYKSALTEAAALAILTGMTGRLDADLVRAFRPVADAFDPAATGATA
;
A
#
# COMPACT_ATOMS: atom_id res chain seq x y z
N MET A 1 0.14 -22.31 11.04
CA MET A 1 0.90 -23.28 10.19
C MET A 1 1.10 -22.65 8.83
N ALA A 2 2.28 -22.83 8.20
CA ALA A 2 2.57 -22.25 6.90
C ALA A 2 1.79 -23.01 5.81
N ASP A 3 0.92 -22.34 5.06
CA ASP A 3 0.19 -22.89 3.93
C ASP A 3 1.07 -22.76 2.67
N LEU A 4 1.59 -23.90 2.18
CA LEU A 4 2.46 -24.00 1.02
C LEU A 4 1.64 -24.35 -0.22
N LEU A 5 1.79 -23.60 -1.31
CA LEU A 5 1.33 -23.99 -2.63
C LEU A 5 2.51 -24.44 -3.48
N LEU A 6 2.52 -25.70 -3.88
CA LEU A 6 3.50 -26.28 -4.79
C LEU A 6 2.88 -26.39 -6.19
N ILE A 7 3.37 -25.59 -7.15
CA ILE A 7 2.95 -25.63 -8.55
C ILE A 7 3.97 -26.47 -9.32
N THR A 8 3.52 -27.50 -10.02
CA THR A 8 4.41 -28.47 -10.66
C THR A 8 3.92 -28.97 -12.01
N ASP A 9 4.83 -29.41 -12.86
CA ASP A 9 4.58 -30.19 -14.08
C ASP A 9 4.77 -31.71 -13.88
N ASP A 10 5.18 -32.14 -12.66
CA ASP A 10 5.35 -33.56 -12.28
C ASP A 10 4.73 -33.85 -10.91
N LEU A 11 3.45 -34.22 -10.91
CA LEU A 11 2.69 -34.52 -9.68
C LEU A 11 3.35 -35.60 -8.81
N ARG A 12 3.95 -36.65 -9.43
CA ARG A 12 4.62 -37.71 -8.68
C ARG A 12 5.86 -37.23 -7.96
N HIS A 13 6.59 -36.28 -8.56
CA HIS A 13 7.75 -35.66 -7.92
C HIS A 13 7.30 -34.75 -6.78
N ALA A 14 6.28 -33.93 -7.01
CA ALA A 14 5.72 -33.03 -6.01
C ALA A 14 5.19 -33.79 -4.78
N GLU A 15 4.49 -34.91 -4.96
CA GLU A 15 4.03 -35.77 -3.85
C GLU A 15 5.19 -36.34 -3.03
N ARG A 16 6.32 -36.66 -3.65
CA ARG A 16 7.53 -37.11 -2.94
C ARG A 16 8.14 -35.96 -2.14
N LEU A 17 8.30 -34.80 -2.78
CA LEU A 17 8.85 -33.61 -2.14
C LEU A 17 8.02 -33.21 -0.91
N VAL A 18 6.68 -33.18 -1.01
CA VAL A 18 5.77 -32.88 0.11
C VAL A 18 5.88 -33.94 1.23
N ARG A 19 6.12 -35.18 0.88
CA ARG A 19 6.30 -36.27 1.85
C ARG A 19 7.60 -36.15 2.64
N ASP A 20 8.64 -35.61 2.01
CA ASP A 20 9.98 -35.37 2.61
C ASP A 20 9.99 -34.06 3.45
N LEU A 21 8.97 -33.21 3.28
CA LEU A 21 8.76 -32.05 4.14
C LEU A 21 7.98 -32.51 5.38
N ASP A 22 8.58 -32.42 6.58
CA ASP A 22 8.01 -32.81 7.90
C ASP A 22 6.71 -32.05 8.27
N GLY A 23 5.72 -32.04 7.42
CA GLY A 23 4.49 -31.30 7.65
C GLY A 23 3.45 -31.52 6.56
N ARG A 24 2.73 -32.65 6.59
CA ARG A 24 1.64 -32.92 5.64
C ARG A 24 0.44 -31.99 5.76
N GLU A 25 0.29 -31.30 6.88
CA GLU A 25 -0.80 -30.33 7.09
C GLU A 25 -0.41 -28.96 6.56
N GLY A 26 -1.07 -28.51 5.48
CA GLY A 26 -0.90 -27.18 4.89
C GLY A 26 -0.10 -27.14 3.57
N CYS A 27 0.26 -28.29 2.97
CA CYS A 27 0.86 -28.32 1.64
C CYS A 27 -0.21 -28.68 0.59
N ARG A 28 -0.40 -27.80 -0.39
CA ARG A 28 -1.30 -28.02 -1.54
C ARG A 28 -0.47 -28.16 -2.81
N ILE A 29 -0.79 -29.16 -3.63
CA ILE A 29 -0.16 -29.38 -4.93
C ILE A 29 -1.12 -28.91 -6.01
N HIS A 30 -0.59 -28.16 -6.98
CA HIS A 30 -1.32 -27.71 -8.15
C HIS A 30 -0.59 -28.14 -9.42
N ASP A 31 -1.34 -28.81 -10.31
CA ASP A 31 -0.85 -29.19 -11.62
C ASP A 31 -0.83 -27.96 -12.54
N LEU A 32 0.36 -27.62 -13.04
CA LEU A 32 0.57 -26.48 -13.96
C LEU A 32 -0.27 -26.59 -15.25
N TYR A 33 -0.53 -27.81 -15.69
CA TYR A 33 -1.30 -28.11 -16.90
C TYR A 33 -2.74 -28.53 -16.65
N GLY A 34 -3.16 -28.55 -15.38
CA GLY A 34 -4.53 -28.82 -14.99
C GLY A 34 -5.50 -27.71 -15.42
N GLU A 35 -6.79 -28.05 -15.55
CA GLU A 35 -7.84 -27.10 -15.95
C GLU A 35 -8.28 -26.18 -14.79
N ALA A 36 -8.07 -26.57 -13.53
CA ALA A 36 -8.48 -25.79 -12.37
C ALA A 36 -7.50 -24.65 -12.09
N GLU A 37 -8.00 -23.50 -11.68
CA GLU A 37 -7.13 -22.44 -11.13
C GLU A 37 -6.77 -22.77 -9.67
N PRO A 38 -5.52 -22.44 -9.24
CA PRO A 38 -5.14 -22.66 -7.85
C PRO A 38 -5.96 -21.76 -6.94
N ALA A 39 -6.54 -22.33 -5.87
CA ALA A 39 -7.40 -21.63 -4.93
C ALA A 39 -6.69 -21.39 -3.59
N GLY A 40 -7.14 -20.36 -2.85
CA GLY A 40 -6.69 -20.06 -1.49
C GLY A 40 -5.57 -19.04 -1.40
N HIS A 41 -5.05 -18.83 -0.18
CA HIS A 41 -4.05 -17.79 0.13
C HIS A 41 -2.81 -18.44 0.75
N PRO A 42 -1.88 -18.98 -0.07
CA PRO A 42 -0.68 -19.61 0.45
C PRO A 42 0.24 -18.57 1.12
N SER A 43 0.97 -19.03 2.14
CA SER A 43 2.03 -18.24 2.78
C SER A 43 3.36 -18.33 2.04
N LEU A 44 3.51 -19.34 1.17
CA LEU A 44 4.67 -19.58 0.32
C LEU A 44 4.21 -20.26 -0.98
N ILE A 45 4.71 -19.77 -2.12
CA ILE A 45 4.57 -20.43 -3.42
C ILE A 45 5.91 -21.06 -3.76
N VAL A 46 5.89 -22.33 -4.15
CA VAL A 46 7.04 -23.04 -4.70
C VAL A 46 6.67 -23.55 -6.09
N SER A 47 7.45 -23.15 -7.08
CA SER A 47 7.29 -23.63 -8.45
C SER A 47 8.37 -24.68 -8.75
N ASP A 48 7.93 -25.90 -8.98
CA ASP A 48 8.77 -27.06 -9.32
C ASP A 48 8.42 -27.50 -10.75
N VAL A 49 9.01 -26.79 -11.72
CA VAL A 49 8.79 -27.01 -13.16
C VAL A 49 10.09 -27.33 -13.82
N ARG A 50 10.18 -28.53 -14.41
CA ARG A 50 11.43 -29.05 -14.99
C ARG A 50 11.83 -28.31 -16.26
N ASP A 51 10.88 -28.13 -17.18
CA ASP A 51 11.10 -27.46 -18.44
C ASP A 51 10.30 -26.14 -18.51
N LEU A 52 10.97 -25.05 -18.16
CA LEU A 52 10.41 -23.69 -18.24
C LEU A 52 10.37 -23.20 -19.69
N THR A 53 9.49 -23.80 -20.50
CA THR A 53 9.15 -23.32 -21.84
C THR A 53 8.41 -21.98 -21.78
N SER A 54 8.25 -21.31 -22.93
CA SER A 54 7.45 -20.06 -22.98
C SER A 54 6.00 -20.30 -22.56
N GLU A 55 5.42 -21.46 -22.91
CA GLU A 55 4.07 -21.84 -22.48
C GLU A 55 4.02 -22.09 -20.97
N ALA A 56 4.96 -22.84 -20.41
CA ALA A 56 5.05 -23.09 -18.98
C ALA A 56 5.18 -21.78 -18.18
N LEU A 57 5.97 -20.83 -18.65
CA LEU A 57 6.12 -19.51 -18.03
C LEU A 57 4.81 -18.71 -18.01
N VAL A 58 4.07 -18.70 -19.13
CA VAL A 58 2.78 -18.00 -19.22
C VAL A 58 1.76 -18.64 -18.27
N ARG A 59 1.66 -19.97 -18.26
CA ARG A 59 0.76 -20.69 -17.34
C ARG A 59 1.13 -20.49 -15.89
N LEU A 60 2.44 -20.60 -15.58
CA LEU A 60 2.95 -20.41 -14.22
C LEU A 60 2.66 -19.00 -13.71
N ARG A 61 2.88 -17.98 -14.55
CA ARG A 61 2.54 -16.59 -14.21
C ARG A 61 1.06 -16.44 -13.91
N ARG A 62 0.19 -17.03 -14.73
CA ARG A 62 -1.27 -17.01 -14.51
C ARG A 62 -1.65 -17.69 -13.17
N CYS A 63 -1.08 -18.86 -12.88
CA CYS A 63 -1.30 -19.55 -11.61
C CYS A 63 -0.80 -18.72 -10.42
N VAL A 64 0.39 -18.14 -10.53
CA VAL A 64 0.95 -17.27 -9.50
C VAL A 64 0.08 -16.03 -9.32
N ASP A 65 -0.34 -15.36 -10.39
CA ASP A 65 -1.19 -14.16 -10.33
C ASP A 65 -2.58 -14.47 -9.72
N ALA A 66 -3.13 -15.66 -9.95
CA ALA A 66 -4.42 -16.09 -9.39
C ALA A 66 -4.40 -16.21 -7.86
N VAL A 67 -3.27 -16.65 -7.28
CA VAL A 67 -3.10 -16.82 -5.81
C VAL A 67 -2.20 -15.78 -5.19
N HIS A 68 -1.52 -14.99 -6.02
CA HIS A 68 -0.58 -13.96 -5.58
C HIS A 68 -1.34 -12.78 -4.99
N GLY A 69 -1.62 -12.85 -3.69
CA GLY A 69 -1.65 -11.63 -2.91
C GLY A 69 -0.24 -11.04 -2.98
N GLN A 70 -0.07 -9.75 -3.38
CA GLN A 70 1.27 -9.13 -3.42
C GLN A 70 2.00 -9.38 -2.11
N GLY A 71 3.18 -10.00 -2.18
CA GLY A 71 4.02 -10.32 -1.03
C GLY A 71 4.03 -11.77 -0.58
N VAL A 72 3.32 -12.68 -1.24
CA VAL A 72 3.57 -14.10 -1.03
C VAL A 72 4.92 -14.42 -1.66
N PRO A 73 5.89 -14.90 -0.89
CA PRO A 73 7.19 -15.27 -1.42
C PRO A 73 7.04 -16.39 -2.43
N HIS A 74 7.75 -16.27 -3.53
CA HIS A 74 7.77 -17.25 -4.59
C HIS A 74 9.18 -17.81 -4.77
N LEU A 75 9.33 -19.12 -4.65
CA LEU A 75 10.58 -19.84 -4.91
C LEU A 75 10.44 -20.64 -6.20
N LEU A 76 11.40 -20.51 -7.08
CA LEU A 76 11.51 -21.32 -8.29
C LEU A 76 12.59 -22.39 -8.09
N LEU A 77 12.22 -23.65 -8.16
CA LEU A 77 13.16 -24.76 -8.09
C LEU A 77 13.91 -24.92 -9.43
N VAL A 78 15.23 -24.91 -9.36
CA VAL A 78 16.11 -24.95 -10.55
C VAL A 78 16.60 -26.35 -10.77
N HIS A 79 16.23 -26.97 -11.92
CA HIS A 79 16.62 -28.32 -12.32
C HIS A 79 17.81 -28.37 -13.29
N GLY A 80 18.35 -27.23 -13.72
CA GLY A 80 19.40 -27.19 -14.76
C GLY A 80 20.25 -25.93 -14.71
N HIS A 81 20.47 -25.29 -15.86
CA HIS A 81 21.33 -24.12 -15.99
C HIS A 81 20.85 -22.90 -15.21
N ALA A 82 21.59 -22.51 -14.18
CA ALA A 82 21.26 -21.45 -13.25
C ALA A 82 21.02 -20.08 -13.92
N ALA A 83 21.84 -19.71 -14.91
CA ALA A 83 21.75 -18.39 -15.55
C ALA A 83 20.40 -18.13 -16.28
N ARG A 84 19.84 -19.16 -16.95
CA ARG A 84 18.54 -19.04 -17.60
C ARG A 84 17.41 -19.00 -16.57
N ALA A 85 17.52 -19.82 -15.52
CA ALA A 85 16.55 -19.88 -14.44
C ALA A 85 16.47 -18.57 -13.65
N GLU A 86 17.60 -17.86 -13.46
CA GLU A 86 17.61 -16.54 -12.82
C GLU A 86 16.84 -15.48 -13.59
N ILE A 87 16.97 -15.46 -14.93
CA ILE A 87 16.20 -14.54 -15.77
C ILE A 87 14.70 -14.86 -15.68
N GLN A 88 14.35 -16.13 -15.74
CA GLN A 88 12.97 -16.60 -15.65
C GLN A 88 12.35 -16.33 -14.26
N ALA A 89 13.14 -16.54 -13.21
CA ALA A 89 12.74 -16.21 -11.85
C ALA A 89 12.43 -14.71 -11.66
N ARG A 90 13.27 -13.82 -12.22
CA ARG A 90 13.02 -12.38 -12.21
C ARG A 90 11.70 -12.00 -12.89
N LEU A 91 11.39 -12.63 -14.03
CA LEU A 91 10.12 -12.41 -14.74
C LEU A 91 8.91 -12.83 -13.92
N LEU A 92 9.08 -13.83 -13.05
CA LEU A 92 8.03 -14.36 -12.16
C LEU A 92 8.00 -13.69 -10.78
N GLY A 93 8.97 -12.80 -10.47
CA GLY A 93 9.14 -12.25 -9.13
C GLY A 93 9.55 -13.31 -8.10
N ALA A 94 10.27 -14.37 -8.53
CA ALA A 94 10.66 -15.51 -7.70
C ALA A 94 12.15 -15.43 -7.31
N GLU A 95 12.48 -16.00 -6.14
CA GLU A 95 13.86 -16.37 -5.78
C GLU A 95 14.18 -17.76 -6.30
N THR A 96 15.42 -18.00 -6.73
CA THR A 96 15.85 -19.33 -7.18
C THR A 96 16.32 -20.20 -6.02
N LEU A 97 15.98 -21.50 -6.07
CA LEU A 97 16.46 -22.51 -5.14
C LEU A 97 16.87 -23.77 -5.94
N PRO A 98 18.07 -24.33 -5.75
CA PRO A 98 18.42 -25.58 -6.41
C PRO A 98 17.44 -26.71 -6.03
N ALA A 99 16.85 -27.38 -7.02
CA ALA A 99 15.86 -28.45 -6.77
C ALA A 99 16.42 -29.58 -5.91
N ALA A 100 17.70 -29.96 -6.11
CA ALA A 100 18.39 -30.97 -5.29
C ALA A 100 18.51 -30.58 -3.80
N ALA A 101 18.39 -29.30 -3.46
CA ALA A 101 18.46 -28.81 -2.08
C ALA A 101 17.09 -28.51 -1.48
N ALA A 102 15.99 -28.67 -2.25
CA ALA A 102 14.66 -28.26 -1.86
C ALA A 102 14.21 -28.93 -0.56
N ALA A 103 14.25 -30.26 -0.46
CA ALA A 103 13.81 -31.00 0.73
C ALA A 103 14.55 -30.55 2.01
N ARG A 104 15.83 -30.15 1.90
CA ARG A 104 16.63 -29.69 3.03
C ARG A 104 16.39 -28.22 3.39
N LEU A 105 16.24 -27.33 2.40
CA LEU A 105 16.21 -25.89 2.62
C LEU A 105 14.80 -25.32 2.79
N LEU A 106 13.77 -25.95 2.21
CA LEU A 106 12.39 -25.49 2.36
C LEU A 106 11.91 -25.49 3.82
N PRO A 107 12.15 -26.52 4.65
CA PRO A 107 11.74 -26.50 6.05
C PRO A 107 12.38 -25.35 6.85
N ALA A 108 13.64 -25.01 6.59
CA ALA A 108 14.30 -23.87 7.21
C ALA A 108 13.66 -22.54 6.74
N ARG A 109 13.46 -22.38 5.43
CA ARG A 109 12.79 -21.21 4.85
C ARG A 109 11.35 -21.03 5.36
N MET A 110 10.63 -22.11 5.59
CA MET A 110 9.28 -22.07 6.19
C MET A 110 9.33 -21.67 7.67
N ARG A 111 10.32 -22.13 8.45
CA ARG A 111 10.51 -21.74 9.86
C ARG A 111 10.98 -20.30 10.03
N ASP A 112 11.95 -19.85 9.25
CA ASP A 112 12.45 -18.47 9.29
C ASP A 112 11.35 -17.45 8.97
N ARG A 113 10.33 -17.87 8.19
CA ARG A 113 9.16 -17.05 7.86
C ARG A 113 8.06 -17.10 8.90
N ALA A 114 7.95 -18.15 9.69
CA ALA A 114 7.08 -18.15 10.87
C ALA A 114 7.59 -17.19 11.95
N ALA A 115 8.90 -16.86 11.93
CA ALA A 115 9.54 -15.87 12.79
C ALA A 115 9.64 -14.47 12.15
N SER A 116 9.36 -14.32 10.85
CA SER A 116 9.30 -13.01 10.18
C SER A 116 7.97 -12.31 10.50
N PRO A 117 7.96 -10.97 10.61
CA PRO A 117 6.70 -10.25 10.78
C PRO A 117 5.73 -10.69 9.67
N PRO A 118 4.45 -10.92 9.99
CA PRO A 118 3.50 -11.45 9.02
C PRO A 118 3.55 -10.59 7.76
N PRO A 119 3.56 -11.19 6.56
CA PRO A 119 3.36 -10.43 5.33
C PRO A 119 2.13 -9.57 5.55
N ALA A 120 2.15 -8.32 5.03
CA ALA A 120 1.01 -7.42 5.14
C ALA A 120 -0.24 -8.25 4.96
N SER A 121 -1.12 -8.30 5.96
CA SER A 121 -2.09 -9.40 6.06
C SER A 121 -2.78 -9.54 4.70
N ALA A 122 -3.06 -10.74 4.23
CA ALA A 122 -3.74 -10.97 2.94
C ALA A 122 -5.01 -10.10 2.81
N VAL A 123 -5.63 -9.82 3.95
CA VAL A 123 -6.75 -8.89 4.13
C VAL A 123 -6.36 -7.46 3.73
N ALA A 124 -5.25 -6.91 4.26
CA ALA A 124 -4.79 -5.56 3.91
C ALA A 124 -4.46 -5.43 2.42
N VAL A 125 -3.80 -6.43 1.84
CA VAL A 125 -3.46 -6.45 0.41
C VAL A 125 -4.71 -6.50 -0.46
N ARG A 126 -5.70 -7.32 -0.10
CA ARG A 126 -6.99 -7.37 -0.80
C ARG A 126 -7.68 -6.01 -0.79
N HIS A 127 -7.84 -5.42 0.39
CA HIS A 127 -8.49 -4.11 0.53
C HIS A 127 -7.71 -2.99 -0.16
N ALA A 128 -6.37 -3.00 -0.08
CA ALA A 128 -5.57 -2.01 -0.78
C ALA A 128 -5.76 -2.09 -2.30
N ARG A 129 -5.79 -3.30 -2.87
CA ARG A 129 -6.08 -3.50 -4.31
C ARG A 129 -7.49 -3.05 -4.69
N GLU A 130 -8.48 -3.34 -3.84
CA GLU A 130 -9.86 -2.93 -4.06
C GLU A 130 -9.97 -1.40 -4.04
N ALA A 131 -9.33 -0.74 -3.07
CA ALA A 131 -9.25 0.71 -2.99
C ALA A 131 -8.47 1.33 -4.17
N GLY A 132 -7.39 0.69 -4.64
CA GLY A 132 -6.66 1.13 -5.84
C GLY A 132 -7.52 1.09 -7.09
N ARG A 133 -8.23 -0.03 -7.34
CA ARG A 133 -9.19 -0.13 -8.46
C ARG A 133 -10.32 0.88 -8.37
N PHE A 134 -10.77 1.15 -7.14
CA PHE A 134 -11.75 2.21 -6.90
C PHE A 134 -11.21 3.58 -7.32
N LEU A 135 -9.97 3.93 -6.95
CA LEU A 135 -9.35 5.19 -7.37
C LEU A 135 -9.23 5.31 -8.89
N ASP A 136 -8.81 4.24 -9.58
CA ASP A 136 -8.77 4.21 -11.05
C ASP A 136 -10.14 4.52 -11.66
N ALA A 137 -11.18 3.85 -11.19
CA ALA A 137 -12.53 4.01 -11.71
C ALA A 137 -13.15 5.36 -11.31
N ALA A 138 -12.91 5.84 -10.09
CA ALA A 138 -13.57 7.03 -9.57
C ALA A 138 -12.87 8.34 -9.95
N PHE A 139 -11.53 8.37 -9.99
CA PHE A 139 -10.77 9.61 -10.15
C PHE A 139 -10.18 9.78 -11.55
N PHE A 140 -9.88 8.68 -12.23
CA PHE A 140 -9.16 8.72 -13.50
C PHE A 140 -10.02 8.33 -14.72
N ALA A 141 -11.24 7.82 -14.51
CA ALA A 141 -12.17 7.52 -15.60
C ALA A 141 -12.81 8.77 -16.25
N GLY A 142 -12.73 9.94 -15.58
CA GLY A 142 -13.26 11.20 -16.09
C GLY A 142 -14.71 11.48 -15.71
N ASP A 143 -15.38 10.60 -15.01
CA ASP A 143 -16.73 10.80 -14.50
C ASP A 143 -16.76 11.78 -13.32
N PRO A 144 -17.90 12.48 -13.09
CA PRO A 144 -18.04 13.36 -11.93
C PRO A 144 -17.95 12.59 -10.62
N ILE A 145 -17.09 13.06 -9.70
CA ILE A 145 -16.98 12.48 -8.37
C ILE A 145 -18.16 12.96 -7.52
N THR A 146 -18.95 12.02 -7.03
CA THR A 146 -20.11 12.29 -6.18
C THR A 146 -19.81 11.96 -4.70
N PRO A 147 -20.54 12.57 -3.73
CA PRO A 147 -20.41 12.19 -2.32
C PRO A 147 -20.60 10.68 -2.07
N THR A 148 -21.59 10.06 -2.69
CA THR A 148 -21.85 8.62 -2.57
C THR A 148 -20.67 7.78 -3.06
N LEU A 149 -20.07 8.17 -4.18
CA LEU A 149 -18.88 7.49 -4.70
C LEU A 149 -17.71 7.62 -3.72
N ALA A 150 -17.49 8.83 -3.18
CA ALA A 150 -16.46 9.06 -2.17
C ALA A 150 -16.71 8.28 -0.87
N ASP A 151 -17.96 8.14 -0.43
CA ASP A 151 -18.35 7.34 0.73
C ASP A 151 -17.98 5.86 0.53
N THR A 152 -18.24 5.31 -0.67
CA THR A 152 -17.84 3.93 -1.01
C THR A 152 -16.33 3.72 -0.84
N GLY A 153 -15.50 4.62 -1.39
CA GLY A 153 -14.04 4.55 -1.24
C GLY A 153 -13.57 4.70 0.21
N THR A 154 -14.24 5.57 0.96
CA THR A 154 -13.95 5.80 2.38
C THR A 154 -14.25 4.55 3.21
N GLU A 155 -15.36 3.87 2.94
CA GLU A 155 -15.72 2.63 3.62
C GLU A 155 -14.71 1.49 3.35
N LEU A 156 -14.17 1.39 2.12
CA LEU A 156 -13.11 0.43 1.80
C LEU A 156 -11.87 0.67 2.67
N VAL A 157 -11.42 1.93 2.79
CA VAL A 157 -10.26 2.28 3.63
C VAL A 157 -10.56 2.03 5.12
N ALA A 158 -11.72 2.47 5.61
CA ALA A 158 -12.12 2.30 7.01
C ALA A 158 -12.20 0.82 7.40
N ARG A 159 -12.78 -0.02 6.54
CA ARG A 159 -12.84 -1.47 6.72
C ARG A 159 -11.45 -2.09 6.75
N ALA A 160 -10.56 -1.69 5.85
CA ALA A 160 -9.19 -2.17 5.82
C ALA A 160 -8.42 -1.87 7.11
N ILE A 161 -8.58 -0.65 7.65
CA ILE A 161 -7.96 -0.24 8.92
C ILE A 161 -8.56 -1.02 10.09
N HIS A 162 -9.87 -1.24 10.09
CA HIS A 162 -10.55 -2.01 11.15
C HIS A 162 -10.12 -3.49 11.16
N GLU A 163 -10.08 -4.14 9.99
CA GLU A 163 -9.82 -5.57 9.87
C GLU A 163 -8.31 -5.93 9.94
N ALA A 164 -7.44 -5.10 9.38
CA ALA A 164 -6.03 -5.41 9.26
C ALA A 164 -5.09 -4.53 10.09
N GLY A 165 -5.58 -3.41 10.59
CA GLY A 165 -4.80 -2.40 11.29
C GLY A 165 -3.95 -1.52 10.36
N ILE A 166 -3.56 -0.34 10.88
CA ILE A 166 -2.83 0.66 10.10
C ILE A 166 -1.46 0.16 9.62
N GLY A 167 -0.73 -0.58 10.43
CA GLY A 167 0.57 -1.09 10.05
C GLY A 167 0.53 -2.04 8.85
N ALA A 168 -0.44 -2.95 8.81
CA ALA A 168 -0.63 -3.85 7.66
C ALA A 168 -1.09 -3.07 6.41
N TRP A 169 -1.95 -2.07 6.58
CA TRP A 169 -2.40 -1.18 5.52
C TRP A 169 -1.23 -0.42 4.87
N VAL A 170 -0.41 0.27 5.67
CA VAL A 170 0.75 1.02 5.18
C VAL A 170 1.69 0.11 4.38
N ARG A 171 2.03 -1.07 4.92
CA ARG A 171 2.87 -2.04 4.20
C ARG A 171 2.25 -2.54 2.89
N ALA A 172 0.92 -2.71 2.85
CA ALA A 172 0.22 -3.12 1.63
C ALA A 172 0.24 -2.01 0.56
N VAL A 173 -0.07 -0.78 0.96
CA VAL A 173 -0.16 0.39 0.06
C VAL A 173 1.23 0.80 -0.46
N GLN A 174 2.29 0.71 0.35
CA GLN A 174 3.67 1.01 -0.08
C GLN A 174 4.19 0.11 -1.22
N ARG A 175 3.43 -0.91 -1.62
CA ARG A 175 3.76 -1.80 -2.75
C ARG A 175 3.12 -1.37 -4.07
N PHE A 176 2.32 -0.33 -4.09
CA PHE A 176 1.76 0.20 -5.32
C PHE A 176 2.84 0.90 -6.14
N ASP A 177 2.84 0.63 -7.45
CA ASP A 177 3.76 1.27 -8.40
C ASP A 177 3.32 2.70 -8.73
N ASP A 178 2.00 2.97 -8.72
CA ASP A 178 1.49 4.33 -8.92
C ASP A 178 1.62 5.14 -7.63
N VAL A 179 2.53 6.11 -7.66
CA VAL A 179 2.85 6.99 -6.52
C VAL A 179 1.64 7.83 -6.09
N THR A 180 0.77 8.21 -7.03
CA THR A 180 -0.42 9.02 -6.72
C THR A 180 -1.43 8.19 -5.92
N HIS A 181 -1.72 6.95 -6.37
CA HIS A 181 -2.58 6.04 -5.62
C HIS A 181 -1.98 5.68 -4.27
N GLN A 182 -0.68 5.39 -4.23
CA GLN A 182 0.02 5.11 -2.98
C GLN A 182 -0.18 6.23 -1.98
N HIS A 183 0.08 7.48 -2.40
CA HIS A 183 -0.05 8.66 -1.56
C HIS A 183 -1.46 8.85 -1.03
N ILE A 184 -2.46 8.89 -1.91
CA ILE A 184 -3.88 9.08 -1.54
C ILE A 184 -4.32 8.02 -0.50
N LEU A 185 -3.99 6.76 -0.74
CA LEU A 185 -4.37 5.66 0.16
C LEU A 185 -3.61 5.69 1.48
N LEU A 186 -2.34 6.11 1.49
CA LEU A 186 -1.59 6.32 2.73
C LEU A 186 -2.23 7.42 3.57
N VAL A 187 -2.52 8.58 2.98
CA VAL A 187 -3.12 9.72 3.70
C VAL A 187 -4.49 9.35 4.25
N ALA A 188 -5.34 8.70 3.45
CA ALA A 188 -6.66 8.27 3.90
C ALA A 188 -6.60 7.28 5.06
N GLY A 189 -5.71 6.28 4.99
CA GLY A 189 -5.53 5.30 6.05
C GLY A 189 -4.95 5.90 7.34
N LEU A 190 -3.93 6.75 7.22
CA LEU A 190 -3.34 7.47 8.36
C LEU A 190 -4.35 8.37 9.05
N SER A 191 -5.17 9.09 8.26
CA SER A 191 -6.24 9.95 8.78
C SER A 191 -7.33 9.15 9.49
N ALA A 192 -7.74 8.00 8.94
CA ALA A 192 -8.69 7.10 9.58
C ALA A 192 -8.16 6.57 10.93
N ALA A 193 -6.90 6.13 10.98
CA ALA A 193 -6.25 5.67 12.20
C ALA A 193 -6.10 6.80 13.22
N PHE A 194 -5.75 8.00 12.78
CA PHE A 194 -5.61 9.18 13.64
C PHE A 194 -6.95 9.56 14.26
N ALA A 195 -8.04 9.59 13.49
CA ALA A 195 -9.39 9.82 13.98
C ALA A 195 -9.81 8.81 15.06
N CYS A 196 -9.46 7.53 14.89
CA CYS A 196 -9.70 6.50 15.89
C CYS A 196 -8.93 6.76 17.18
N ARG A 197 -7.66 7.17 17.08
CA ARG A 197 -6.80 7.48 18.25
C ARG A 197 -7.28 8.69 19.02
N LEU A 198 -7.82 9.70 18.33
CA LEU A 198 -8.42 10.88 18.95
C LEU A 198 -9.79 10.60 19.57
N GLY A 199 -10.33 9.39 19.43
CA GLY A 199 -11.67 9.04 19.94
C GLY A 199 -12.81 9.78 19.25
N LEU A 200 -12.62 10.23 17.99
CA LEU A 200 -13.66 10.92 17.25
C LEU A 200 -14.88 10.03 17.05
N SER A 201 -16.07 10.67 16.91
CA SER A 201 -17.30 9.94 16.62
C SER A 201 -17.20 9.16 15.29
N PRO A 202 -17.99 8.09 15.10
CA PRO A 202 -18.00 7.36 13.82
C PRO A 202 -18.23 8.26 12.60
N ARG A 203 -19.08 9.28 12.76
CA ARG A 203 -19.37 10.27 11.72
C ARG A 203 -18.14 11.13 11.41
N ASP A 204 -17.45 11.64 12.43
CA ASP A 204 -16.27 12.50 12.24
C ASP A 204 -15.09 11.71 11.70
N ARG A 205 -14.94 10.45 12.10
CA ARG A 205 -13.94 9.52 11.52
C ARG A 205 -14.18 9.32 10.03
N HIS A 206 -15.42 9.09 9.63
CA HIS A 206 -15.79 8.95 8.22
C HIS A 206 -15.52 10.27 7.45
N HIS A 207 -15.88 11.42 8.00
CA HIS A 207 -15.62 12.71 7.38
C HIS A 207 -14.13 12.97 7.17
N LEU A 208 -13.29 12.70 8.20
CA LEU A 208 -11.84 12.89 8.08
C LEU A 208 -11.22 11.97 7.02
N ALA A 209 -11.60 10.69 7.02
CA ALA A 209 -11.11 9.72 6.04
C ALA A 209 -11.55 10.06 4.61
N LYS A 210 -12.81 10.52 4.42
CA LYS A 210 -13.33 10.98 3.13
C LYS A 210 -12.61 12.22 2.62
N ALA A 211 -12.42 13.21 3.46
CA ALA A 211 -11.68 14.42 3.09
C ALA A 211 -10.23 14.09 2.73
N ALA A 212 -9.59 13.19 3.47
CA ALA A 212 -8.25 12.70 3.18
C ALA A 212 -8.17 11.90 1.87
N LEU A 213 -9.18 11.10 1.53
CA LEU A 213 -9.24 10.38 0.26
C LEU A 213 -9.34 11.34 -0.93
N LEU A 214 -10.00 12.48 -0.76
CA LEU A 214 -10.27 13.45 -1.82
C LEU A 214 -9.24 14.59 -1.90
N HIS A 215 -8.35 14.75 -0.91
CA HIS A 215 -7.50 15.95 -0.77
C HIS A 215 -6.75 16.30 -2.05
N ASP A 216 -6.28 15.29 -2.74
CA ASP A 216 -5.43 15.38 -3.93
C ASP A 216 -6.16 15.19 -5.27
N VAL A 217 -7.49 15.15 -5.29
CA VAL A 217 -8.29 14.89 -6.51
C VAL A 217 -7.95 15.81 -7.66
N GLY A 218 -7.57 17.05 -7.38
CA GLY A 218 -7.15 18.02 -8.40
C GLY A 218 -5.87 17.67 -9.13
N LYS A 219 -5.06 16.71 -8.65
CA LYS A 219 -3.89 16.19 -9.36
C LYS A 219 -4.25 15.54 -10.70
N THR A 220 -5.50 15.10 -10.87
CA THR A 220 -6.02 14.61 -12.15
C THR A 220 -6.04 15.69 -13.25
N LYS A 221 -5.97 16.97 -12.88
CA LYS A 221 -5.90 18.11 -13.80
C LYS A 221 -4.47 18.63 -14.03
N ILE A 222 -3.49 18.08 -13.35
CA ILE A 222 -2.08 18.45 -13.53
C ILE A 222 -1.51 17.70 -14.74
N PRO A 223 -0.76 18.37 -15.63
CA PRO A 223 -0.14 17.73 -16.79
C PRO A 223 0.71 16.51 -16.36
N ALA A 224 0.53 15.38 -17.04
CA ALA A 224 1.23 14.13 -16.71
C ALA A 224 2.77 14.27 -16.75
N ALA A 225 3.30 15.15 -17.61
CA ALA A 225 4.73 15.45 -17.69
C ALA A 225 5.28 16.06 -16.40
N ILE A 226 4.46 16.84 -15.67
CA ILE A 226 4.81 17.42 -14.38
C ILE A 226 4.57 16.41 -13.25
N LEU A 227 3.39 15.78 -13.25
CA LEU A 227 2.98 14.83 -12.20
C LEU A 227 3.92 13.61 -12.10
N LYS A 228 4.37 13.08 -13.26
CA LYS A 228 5.22 11.89 -13.36
C LYS A 228 6.70 12.20 -13.57
N LYS A 229 7.13 13.47 -13.43
CA LYS A 229 8.53 13.87 -13.67
C LYS A 229 9.46 13.12 -12.70
N PRO A 230 10.46 12.37 -13.19
CA PRO A 230 11.40 11.63 -12.34
C PRO A 230 12.55 12.52 -11.81
N ALA A 231 12.28 13.81 -11.56
CA ALA A 231 13.24 14.80 -11.08
C ALA A 231 12.53 15.86 -10.24
N ARG A 232 13.29 16.73 -9.59
CA ARG A 232 12.72 17.89 -8.90
C ARG A 232 12.02 18.80 -9.90
N LEU A 233 10.82 19.27 -9.50
CA LEU A 233 10.09 20.28 -10.27
C LEU A 233 10.86 21.61 -10.22
N ASP A 234 10.93 22.31 -11.36
CA ASP A 234 11.41 23.67 -11.41
C ASP A 234 10.36 24.65 -10.82
N ARG A 235 10.68 25.95 -10.84
CA ARG A 235 9.82 26.96 -10.21
C ARG A 235 8.44 27.05 -10.89
N GLU A 236 8.39 26.96 -12.21
CA GLU A 236 7.14 27.06 -12.97
C GLU A 236 6.32 25.78 -12.84
N GLU A 237 6.95 24.62 -12.96
CA GLU A 237 6.29 23.31 -12.72
C GLU A 237 5.73 23.22 -11.31
N LEU A 238 6.47 23.72 -10.31
CA LEU A 238 6.00 23.77 -8.93
C LEU A 238 4.79 24.70 -8.77
N ARG A 239 4.77 25.84 -9.50
CA ARG A 239 3.63 26.75 -9.52
C ARG A 239 2.39 26.04 -10.09
N ILE A 240 2.56 25.30 -11.19
CA ILE A 240 1.48 24.51 -11.80
C ILE A 240 1.04 23.39 -10.84
N MET A 241 1.98 22.65 -10.25
CA MET A 241 1.66 21.58 -9.29
C MET A 241 0.80 22.11 -8.12
N ARG A 242 1.13 23.29 -7.56
CA ARG A 242 0.38 23.89 -6.45
C ARG A 242 -1.07 24.25 -6.78
N THR A 243 -1.43 24.33 -8.07
CA THR A 243 -2.82 24.62 -8.46
C THR A 243 -3.78 23.46 -8.17
N HIS A 244 -3.29 22.21 -7.92
CA HIS A 244 -4.15 21.06 -7.70
C HIS A 244 -5.16 21.28 -6.56
N ALA A 245 -4.77 21.97 -5.49
CA ALA A 245 -5.65 22.24 -4.34
C ALA A 245 -6.88 23.09 -4.75
N ALA A 246 -6.64 24.18 -5.47
CA ALA A 246 -7.73 25.03 -6.01
C ALA A 246 -8.54 24.33 -7.10
N LEU A 247 -7.88 23.56 -7.99
CA LEU A 247 -8.55 22.77 -9.02
C LEU A 247 -9.42 21.67 -8.42
N GLY A 248 -8.92 20.94 -7.42
CA GLY A 248 -9.70 19.91 -6.71
C GLY A 248 -10.92 20.49 -6.03
N HIS A 249 -10.77 21.62 -5.35
CA HIS A 249 -11.91 22.34 -4.78
C HIS A 249 -12.93 22.73 -5.85
N ALA A 250 -12.50 23.31 -6.97
CA ALA A 250 -13.38 23.68 -8.08
C ALA A 250 -14.10 22.47 -8.71
N MET A 251 -13.45 21.30 -8.77
CA MET A 251 -14.06 20.06 -9.29
C MET A 251 -15.19 19.55 -8.39
N LEU A 252 -15.07 19.71 -7.07
CA LEU A 252 -16.02 19.19 -6.10
C LEU A 252 -17.08 20.22 -5.68
N ALA A 253 -16.82 21.51 -5.89
CA ALA A 253 -17.76 22.58 -5.57
C ALA A 253 -19.06 22.41 -6.36
N GLY A 254 -20.19 22.53 -5.66
CA GLY A 254 -21.53 22.36 -6.27
C GLY A 254 -21.97 20.90 -6.47
N SER A 255 -21.12 19.90 -6.20
CA SER A 255 -21.45 18.47 -6.34
C SER A 255 -22.02 17.83 -5.06
N GLY A 256 -22.42 18.64 -4.08
CA GLY A 256 -23.06 18.16 -2.85
C GLY A 256 -22.10 17.75 -1.72
N PHE A 257 -20.79 18.04 -1.86
CA PHE A 257 -19.85 17.84 -0.77
C PHE A 257 -20.02 18.87 0.33
N ASP A 258 -19.81 18.43 1.58
CA ASP A 258 -19.88 19.32 2.74
C ASP A 258 -18.71 20.34 2.76
N PRO A 259 -18.95 21.53 3.39
CA PRO A 259 -17.94 22.59 3.42
C PRO A 259 -16.61 22.19 4.07
N ALA A 260 -16.61 21.27 5.04
CA ALA A 260 -15.40 20.83 5.73
C ALA A 260 -14.52 19.95 4.82
N THR A 261 -15.14 19.04 4.04
CA THR A 261 -14.45 18.29 2.99
C THR A 261 -13.84 19.23 1.94
N LEU A 262 -14.59 20.21 1.46
CA LEU A 262 -14.10 21.20 0.48
C LEU A 262 -12.95 22.04 1.04
N ALA A 263 -13.01 22.41 2.33
CA ALA A 263 -11.93 23.13 2.99
C ALA A 263 -10.63 22.29 3.05
N VAL A 264 -10.72 20.99 3.33
CA VAL A 264 -9.55 20.09 3.29
C VAL A 264 -8.94 20.05 1.89
N VAL A 265 -9.75 19.79 0.87
CA VAL A 265 -9.28 19.70 -0.53
C VAL A 265 -8.57 20.99 -0.95
N ARG A 266 -9.10 22.16 -0.54
CA ARG A 266 -8.48 23.45 -0.88
C ARG A 266 -7.23 23.76 -0.06
N SER A 267 -7.23 23.42 1.24
CA SER A 267 -6.32 24.04 2.21
C SER A 267 -5.37 23.06 2.91
N HIS A 268 -5.29 21.78 2.49
CA HIS A 268 -4.41 20.77 3.13
C HIS A 268 -2.91 21.07 3.07
N HIS A 269 -2.51 22.05 2.28
CA HIS A 269 -1.14 22.56 2.20
C HIS A 269 -0.94 23.91 2.92
N GLU A 270 -1.94 24.38 3.65
CA GLU A 270 -1.79 25.58 4.48
C GLU A 270 -1.00 25.27 5.75
N MET A 271 -0.26 26.27 6.23
CA MET A 271 0.58 26.17 7.43
C MET A 271 0.19 27.25 8.43
N LEU A 272 0.28 26.96 9.73
CA LEU A 272 -0.17 27.88 10.78
C LEU A 272 0.54 29.24 10.75
N ASP A 273 1.77 29.30 10.23
CA ASP A 273 2.55 30.53 10.04
C ASP A 273 2.19 31.31 8.77
N GLY A 274 1.29 30.78 7.93
CA GLY A 274 0.89 31.38 6.65
C GLY A 274 1.88 31.15 5.51
N SER A 275 2.87 30.27 5.68
CA SER A 275 3.80 29.90 4.61
C SER A 275 3.24 28.87 3.62
N GLY A 276 2.01 28.44 3.84
CA GLY A 276 1.31 27.47 3.01
C GLY A 276 0.71 28.06 1.73
N TYR A 277 -0.13 27.27 1.06
CA TYR A 277 -0.85 27.66 -0.15
C TYR A 277 -2.21 26.92 -0.21
N PRO A 278 -3.20 27.37 -1.01
CA PRO A 278 -3.16 28.45 -2.00
C PRO A 278 -3.43 29.85 -1.42
N ASP A 279 -4.04 29.97 -0.21
CA ASP A 279 -4.59 31.22 0.30
C ASP A 279 -3.70 31.88 1.36
N GLY A 280 -2.67 31.20 1.87
CA GLY A 280 -1.77 31.70 2.92
C GLY A 280 -2.47 31.88 4.27
N LEU A 281 -3.42 30.99 4.60
CA LEU A 281 -4.18 30.99 5.84
C LEU A 281 -3.26 30.85 7.06
N ARG A 282 -3.68 31.45 8.20
CA ARG A 282 -2.88 31.49 9.43
C ARG A 282 -3.66 31.03 10.64
N GLY A 283 -3.03 30.31 11.53
CA GLY A 283 -3.53 30.00 12.86
C GLY A 283 -4.98 29.51 12.84
N GLY A 284 -5.87 30.25 13.54
CA GLY A 284 -7.31 29.92 13.65
C GLY A 284 -8.12 29.97 12.35
N GLN A 285 -7.56 30.49 11.26
CA GLN A 285 -8.21 30.43 9.95
C GLN A 285 -8.20 29.03 9.32
N ILE A 286 -7.29 28.16 9.79
CA ILE A 286 -7.15 26.78 9.30
C ILE A 286 -8.01 25.86 10.18
N PRO A 287 -9.12 25.29 9.64
CA PRO A 287 -9.98 24.37 10.39
C PRO A 287 -9.24 23.14 10.91
N ASP A 288 -9.69 22.57 12.02
CA ASP A 288 -9.04 21.42 12.65
C ASP A 288 -8.96 20.20 11.71
N LEU A 289 -10.00 19.95 10.92
CA LEU A 289 -10.01 18.85 9.94
C LEU A 289 -8.87 19.00 8.91
N VAL A 290 -8.59 20.23 8.47
CA VAL A 290 -7.47 20.55 7.57
C VAL A 290 -6.14 20.24 8.26
N ARG A 291 -5.94 20.70 9.51
CA ARG A 291 -4.69 20.47 10.28
C ARG A 291 -4.41 18.98 10.45
N LEU A 292 -5.46 18.16 10.73
CA LEU A 292 -5.33 16.72 10.87
C LEU A 292 -4.87 16.06 9.56
N VAL A 293 -5.49 16.42 8.43
CA VAL A 293 -5.11 15.88 7.11
C VAL A 293 -3.71 16.36 6.72
N THR A 294 -3.36 17.63 6.95
CA THR A 294 -2.02 18.18 6.67
C THR A 294 -0.91 17.38 7.36
N ILE A 295 -1.10 16.97 8.62
CA ILE A 295 -0.13 16.13 9.36
C ILE A 295 0.00 14.76 8.68
N GLY A 296 -1.12 14.11 8.35
CA GLY A 296 -1.14 12.83 7.66
C GLY A 296 -0.52 12.88 6.27
N ASP A 297 -0.77 13.94 5.52
CA ASP A 297 -0.23 14.20 4.18
C ASP A 297 1.29 14.35 4.20
N ILE A 298 1.81 15.24 5.05
CA ILE A 298 3.26 15.43 5.19
C ILE A 298 3.94 14.12 5.63
N TYR A 299 3.36 13.42 6.60
CA TYR A 299 3.91 12.16 7.07
C TYR A 299 3.92 11.10 5.96
N ALA A 300 2.81 10.94 5.23
CA ALA A 300 2.72 10.04 4.08
C ALA A 300 3.81 10.33 3.04
N ALA A 301 3.98 11.60 2.66
CA ALA A 301 4.99 12.04 1.71
C ALA A 301 6.45 11.75 2.16
N LEU A 302 6.69 11.63 3.46
CA LEU A 302 8.00 11.30 4.03
C LEU A 302 8.29 9.79 4.01
N ILE A 303 7.27 8.94 4.24
CA ILE A 303 7.41 7.48 4.31
C ILE A 303 7.10 6.75 3.00
N GLU A 304 6.54 7.43 1.99
CA GLU A 304 6.27 6.83 0.68
C GLU A 304 7.55 6.54 -0.09
N ARG A 305 7.52 5.50 -0.92
CA ARG A 305 8.62 5.17 -1.83
C ARG A 305 8.46 5.93 -3.13
N ARG A 306 9.52 6.62 -3.54
CA ARG A 306 9.59 7.29 -4.85
C ARG A 306 10.79 6.76 -5.63
N PRO A 307 10.75 6.69 -6.98
CA PRO A 307 11.86 6.18 -7.80
C PRO A 307 13.20 6.87 -7.55
N TYR A 308 13.18 8.12 -7.07
CA TYR A 308 14.35 8.98 -6.88
C TYR A 308 14.58 9.41 -5.42
N LYS A 309 13.80 8.87 -4.46
CA LYS A 309 13.93 9.19 -3.03
C LYS A 309 13.65 7.97 -2.19
N SER A 310 14.61 7.56 -1.37
CA SER A 310 14.38 6.53 -0.36
C SER A 310 13.31 7.00 0.64
N ALA A 311 12.41 6.10 1.00
CA ALA A 311 11.48 6.32 2.11
C ALA A 311 12.28 6.59 3.40
N LEU A 312 11.82 7.52 4.21
CA LEU A 312 12.37 7.71 5.55
C LEU A 312 11.85 6.62 6.48
N THR A 313 12.60 6.37 7.54
CA THR A 313 12.08 5.59 8.66
C THR A 313 10.98 6.38 9.37
N GLU A 314 10.09 5.68 10.05
CA GLU A 314 8.99 6.26 10.80
C GLU A 314 9.49 7.27 11.84
N ALA A 315 10.56 6.93 12.56
CA ALA A 315 11.19 7.80 13.55
C ALA A 315 11.75 9.09 12.91
N ALA A 316 12.41 8.99 11.75
CA ALA A 316 12.94 10.14 11.04
C ALA A 316 11.81 11.04 10.50
N ALA A 317 10.74 10.46 9.97
CA ALA A 317 9.57 11.20 9.50
C ALA A 317 8.87 11.94 10.66
N LEU A 318 8.70 11.28 11.81
CA LEU A 318 8.12 11.89 13.00
C LEU A 318 9.00 13.02 13.57
N ALA A 319 10.32 12.86 13.54
CA ALA A 319 11.25 13.90 13.96
C ALA A 319 11.13 15.15 13.08
N ILE A 320 10.93 14.99 11.76
CA ILE A 320 10.67 16.11 10.85
C ILE A 320 9.37 16.82 11.20
N LEU A 321 8.26 16.09 11.38
CA LEU A 321 6.99 16.69 11.80
C LEU A 321 7.12 17.47 13.10
N THR A 322 7.79 16.91 14.10
CA THR A 322 8.04 17.56 15.39
C THR A 322 8.88 18.83 15.24
N GLY A 323 9.84 18.83 14.29
CA GLY A 323 10.68 19.98 13.98
C GLY A 323 9.97 21.11 13.22
N MET A 324 8.74 20.89 12.69
CA MET A 324 7.98 21.93 11.97
C MET A 324 7.25 22.90 12.92
N THR A 325 7.97 23.39 13.92
CA THR A 325 7.46 24.30 14.95
C THR A 325 6.86 25.56 14.34
N GLY A 326 5.68 25.96 14.81
CA GLY A 326 4.94 27.14 14.32
C GLY A 326 4.24 26.94 12.98
N ARG A 327 4.54 25.85 12.24
CA ARG A 327 3.90 25.50 10.96
C ARG A 327 2.79 24.47 11.15
N LEU A 328 3.00 23.49 12.01
CA LEU A 328 2.01 22.48 12.39
C LEU A 328 1.54 22.70 13.81
N ASP A 329 0.37 22.16 14.11
CA ASP A 329 -0.17 22.12 15.47
C ASP A 329 0.60 21.07 16.30
N ALA A 330 1.38 21.56 17.28
CA ALA A 330 2.28 20.72 18.07
C ALA A 330 1.52 19.66 18.91
N ASP A 331 0.31 19.96 19.36
CA ASP A 331 -0.51 19.06 20.13
C ASP A 331 -1.04 17.94 19.26
N LEU A 332 -1.49 18.25 18.05
CA LEU A 332 -1.91 17.26 17.06
C LEU A 332 -0.75 16.41 16.58
N VAL A 333 0.45 16.99 16.38
CA VAL A 333 1.65 16.20 16.05
C VAL A 333 2.00 15.21 17.17
N ARG A 334 1.90 15.62 18.45
CA ARG A 334 2.09 14.70 19.60
C ARG A 334 1.04 13.61 19.62
N ALA A 335 -0.23 13.95 19.37
CA ALA A 335 -1.33 13.00 19.33
C ALA A 335 -1.23 12.02 18.14
N PHE A 336 -0.52 12.38 17.06
CA PHE A 336 -0.27 11.53 15.91
C PHE A 336 0.81 10.47 16.16
N ARG A 337 1.75 10.69 17.10
CA ARG A 337 2.86 9.77 17.40
C ARG A 337 2.44 8.29 17.52
N PRO A 338 1.38 7.91 18.28
CA PRO A 338 1.00 6.51 18.41
C PRO A 338 0.49 5.89 17.07
N VAL A 339 0.06 6.72 16.11
CA VAL A 339 -0.28 6.25 14.76
C VAL A 339 1.00 5.94 13.99
N ALA A 340 2.02 6.79 14.11
CA ALA A 340 3.33 6.57 13.51
C ALA A 340 4.03 5.33 14.09
N ASP A 341 4.00 5.14 15.41
CA ASP A 341 4.63 4.00 16.11
C ASP A 341 3.95 2.66 15.80
N ALA A 342 2.67 2.65 15.39
CA ALA A 342 1.89 1.43 15.16
C ALA A 342 2.39 0.55 13.98
N PHE A 343 3.28 1.03 13.15
CA PHE A 343 3.89 0.27 12.05
C PHE A 343 5.40 0.13 12.14
N ASP A 344 6.02 0.62 13.24
CA ASP A 344 7.41 0.32 13.56
C ASP A 344 7.52 -1.12 14.11
N PRO A 345 8.22 -2.05 13.43
CA PRO A 345 8.41 -3.41 13.93
C PRO A 345 9.20 -3.46 15.24
N ALA A 346 9.97 -2.42 15.58
CA ALA A 346 10.72 -2.35 16.83
C ALA A 346 9.84 -1.93 18.04
N ALA A 347 8.76 -1.17 17.81
CA ALA A 347 7.88 -0.69 18.87
C ALA A 347 6.91 -1.77 19.41
N THR A 348 6.62 -2.81 18.62
CA THR A 348 5.69 -3.90 18.99
C THR A 348 6.29 -4.94 19.93
N GLY A 349 7.61 -4.87 20.22
CA GLY A 349 8.33 -5.78 21.12
C GLY A 349 8.48 -5.31 22.57
N ALA A 350 7.99 -4.13 22.95
CA ALA A 350 8.27 -3.50 24.25
C ALA A 350 7.12 -3.55 25.28
N THR A 351 6.06 -4.31 25.01
CA THR A 351 4.98 -4.56 25.99
C THR A 351 4.68 -6.06 26.05
N ALA A 352 5.48 -6.76 26.84
CA ALA A 352 5.17 -8.06 27.41
C ALA A 352 5.50 -8.01 28.92
#